data_7e0e78150b72d87f40254945836778d6
#
_entry.id   7e0e78150b72d87f40254945836778d6
#
_cell.length_a   1.000
_cell.length_b   1.000
_cell.length_c   1.000
_cell.angle_alpha   90.00
_cell.angle_beta   90.00
_cell.angle_gamma   90.00
#
_symmetry.space_group_name_H-M   'P 1'
#
loop_
_entity.id
_entity.type
_entity.pdbx_description
1 polymer ?
#
loop_
_entity_poly.entity_id
_entity_poly.type
_entity_poly.pdbx_seq_one_letter_code
_entity_poly.pdbx_strand_id
1 'polypeptide(L)'
;MKISDVSAFPISFAIPEQHQVELGIGKAIKRDATLVRIETTEGITGWGEAHAARAPTAIELINSTLQQLVLGMDARDIDAIWNTVYRMQLANHGAGAAAAIGLSGIDMVLWDIRGKLEGKPLCALLGSSSRRIPAYAGGVAFGYQDLPELLNEIDLAL
;
A
#
# COMPACT_ATOMS: atom_id res chain seq x y z
N MET A 1 19.52 1.55 -13.86
CA MET A 1 19.27 1.09 -12.47
C MET A 1 18.30 -0.07 -12.50
N LYS A 2 18.78 -1.30 -12.27
CA LYS A 2 17.93 -2.49 -12.41
C LYS A 2 17.35 -2.92 -11.06
N ILE A 3 16.15 -3.47 -11.09
CA ILE A 3 15.54 -4.15 -9.93
C ILE A 3 16.34 -5.42 -9.66
N SER A 4 16.88 -5.56 -8.44
CA SER A 4 17.65 -6.73 -8.00
C SER A 4 16.89 -7.63 -7.03
N ASP A 5 15.92 -7.10 -6.28
CA ASP A 5 15.03 -7.85 -5.40
C ASP A 5 13.66 -7.18 -5.29
N VAL A 6 12.63 -8.00 -5.10
CA VAL A 6 11.28 -7.57 -4.73
C VAL A 6 10.77 -8.50 -3.64
N SER A 7 10.35 -7.93 -2.53
CA SER A 7 9.87 -8.73 -1.39
C SER A 7 8.65 -8.08 -0.75
N ALA A 8 7.66 -8.89 -0.40
CA ALA A 8 6.50 -8.47 0.35
C ALA A 8 6.46 -9.13 1.74
N PHE A 9 6.12 -8.35 2.76
CA PHE A 9 6.14 -8.74 4.16
C PHE A 9 4.80 -8.45 4.83
N PRO A 10 4.18 -9.43 5.52
CA PRO A 10 3.02 -9.18 6.35
C PRO A 10 3.43 -8.49 7.65
N ILE A 11 2.69 -7.47 8.03
CA ILE A 11 2.77 -6.85 9.34
C ILE A 11 1.39 -6.93 9.99
N SER A 12 1.36 -7.27 11.27
CA SER A 12 0.12 -7.35 12.05
C SER A 12 0.35 -6.72 13.42
N PHE A 13 -0.59 -5.87 13.83
CA PHE A 13 -0.59 -5.23 15.14
C PHE A 13 -1.92 -5.48 15.84
N ALA A 14 -1.88 -6.03 17.05
CA ALA A 14 -3.07 -6.23 17.88
C ALA A 14 -3.61 -4.88 18.38
N ILE A 15 -4.91 -4.65 18.20
CA ILE A 15 -5.57 -3.45 18.71
C ILE A 15 -5.87 -3.68 20.20
N PRO A 16 -5.44 -2.78 21.12
CA PRO A 16 -5.81 -2.85 22.54
C PRO A 16 -7.34 -2.91 22.69
N GLU A 17 -7.84 -3.68 23.68
CA GLU A 17 -9.28 -3.95 23.84
C GLU A 17 -10.13 -2.69 23.85
N GLN A 18 -9.67 -1.64 24.55
CA GLN A 18 -10.37 -0.35 24.64
C GLN A 18 -10.46 0.43 23.32
N HIS A 19 -9.71 0.03 22.28
CA HIS A 19 -9.71 0.65 20.96
C HIS A 19 -10.24 -0.27 19.86
N GLN A 20 -10.77 -1.44 20.24
CA GLN A 20 -11.36 -2.37 19.29
C GLN A 20 -12.76 -1.90 18.91
N VAL A 21 -13.00 -1.84 17.62
CA VAL A 21 -14.27 -1.37 17.04
C VAL A 21 -15.10 -2.56 16.58
N GLU A 22 -16.38 -2.57 16.93
CA GLU A 22 -17.35 -3.55 16.47
C GLU A 22 -18.05 -3.05 15.20
N LEU A 23 -17.93 -3.82 14.14
CA LEU A 23 -18.50 -3.53 12.82
C LEU A 23 -19.55 -4.58 12.48
N GLY A 24 -20.44 -4.28 11.54
CA GLY A 24 -21.44 -5.26 11.06
C GLY A 24 -20.85 -6.55 10.47
N ILE A 25 -19.55 -6.57 10.17
CA ILE A 25 -18.80 -7.73 9.66
C ILE A 25 -17.95 -8.43 10.74
N GLY A 26 -18.02 -7.95 11.99
CA GLY A 26 -17.28 -8.50 13.13
C GLY A 26 -16.38 -7.46 13.82
N LYS A 27 -15.74 -7.88 14.91
CA LYS A 27 -14.91 -7.03 15.74
C LYS A 27 -13.50 -6.88 15.14
N ALA A 28 -13.04 -5.65 15.01
CA ALA A 28 -11.69 -5.35 14.54
C ALA A 28 -10.69 -5.48 15.69
N ILE A 29 -10.02 -6.62 15.79
CA ILE A 29 -9.07 -6.95 16.87
C ILE A 29 -7.60 -6.69 16.51
N LYS A 30 -7.31 -6.41 15.24
CA LYS A 30 -5.95 -6.16 14.74
C LYS A 30 -5.96 -5.24 13.52
N ARG A 31 -4.82 -4.63 13.26
CA ARG A 31 -4.50 -3.94 12.00
C ARG A 31 -3.41 -4.71 11.29
N ASP A 32 -3.68 -5.03 10.03
CA ASP A 32 -2.73 -5.71 9.17
C ASP A 32 -2.27 -4.75 8.07
N ALA A 33 -1.01 -4.87 7.65
CA ALA A 33 -0.46 -4.20 6.48
C ALA A 33 0.44 -5.17 5.72
N THR A 34 0.57 -4.95 4.41
CA THR A 34 1.53 -5.66 3.57
C THR A 34 2.54 -4.65 3.05
N LEU A 35 3.76 -4.66 3.59
CA LEU A 35 4.84 -3.85 3.07
C LEU A 35 5.47 -4.52 1.86
N VAL A 36 5.81 -3.71 0.86
CA VAL A 36 6.54 -4.13 -0.33
C VAL A 36 7.85 -3.38 -0.37
N ARG A 37 8.94 -4.10 -0.63
CA ARG A 37 10.29 -3.56 -0.78
C ARG A 37 10.82 -3.91 -2.16
N ILE A 38 11.48 -2.95 -2.79
CA ILE A 38 12.29 -3.18 -4.00
C ILE A 38 13.71 -2.68 -3.73
N GLU A 39 14.68 -3.52 -4.04
CA GLU A 39 16.10 -3.16 -4.05
C GLU A 39 16.61 -3.03 -5.48
N THR A 40 17.54 -2.12 -5.69
CA THR A 40 18.14 -1.88 -7.01
C THR A 40 19.63 -2.21 -7.02
N THR A 41 20.16 -2.48 -8.21
CA THR A 41 21.60 -2.75 -8.40
C THR A 41 22.51 -1.59 -7.98
N GLU A 42 21.97 -0.40 -7.78
CA GLU A 42 22.71 0.79 -7.33
C GLU A 42 22.54 1.06 -5.83
N GLY A 43 21.93 0.12 -5.09
CA GLY A 43 21.77 0.17 -3.64
C GLY A 43 20.62 1.06 -3.15
N ILE A 44 19.76 1.54 -4.04
CA ILE A 44 18.56 2.27 -3.63
C ILE A 44 17.47 1.28 -3.26
N THR A 45 16.89 1.45 -2.08
CA THR A 45 15.76 0.66 -1.60
C THR A 45 14.52 1.55 -1.57
N GLY A 46 13.44 1.08 -2.18
CA GLY A 46 12.12 1.68 -2.09
C GLY A 46 11.18 0.87 -1.22
N TRP A 47 10.16 1.54 -0.69
CA TRP A 47 9.10 0.98 0.13
C TRP A 47 7.73 1.43 -0.33
N GLY A 48 6.76 0.51 -0.26
CA GLY A 48 5.36 0.78 -0.54
C GLY A 48 4.47 -0.13 0.30
N GLU A 49 3.17 0.07 0.20
CA GLU A 49 2.17 -0.75 0.88
C GLU A 49 1.20 -1.34 -0.14
N ALA A 50 1.00 -2.66 -0.06
CA ALA A 50 -0.11 -3.35 -0.70
C ALA A 50 -1.24 -3.50 0.33
N HIS A 51 -2.49 -3.31 -0.08
CA HIS A 51 -3.64 -3.35 0.83
C HIS A 51 -3.71 -4.66 1.61
N ALA A 52 -3.94 -4.58 2.92
CA ALA A 52 -3.94 -5.72 3.83
C ALA A 52 -5.10 -6.72 3.61
N ALA A 53 -6.22 -6.28 3.05
CA ALA A 53 -7.32 -7.18 2.71
C ALA A 53 -6.83 -8.24 1.71
N ARG A 54 -6.90 -9.53 2.10
CA ARG A 54 -6.37 -10.66 1.33
C ARG A 54 -4.83 -10.72 1.26
N ALA A 55 -4.17 -10.20 2.30
CA ALA A 55 -2.72 -10.14 2.40
C ALA A 55 -1.98 -11.43 1.98
N PRO A 56 -2.34 -12.64 2.42
CA PRO A 56 -1.61 -13.85 2.03
C PRO A 56 -1.53 -14.06 0.53
N THR A 57 -2.63 -13.85 -0.21
CA THR A 57 -2.67 -14.04 -1.67
C THR A 57 -1.85 -12.97 -2.41
N ALA A 58 -1.90 -11.72 -1.96
CA ALA A 58 -1.13 -10.65 -2.57
C ALA A 58 0.38 -10.80 -2.28
N ILE A 59 0.74 -11.20 -1.06
CA ILE A 59 2.13 -11.46 -0.65
C ILE A 59 2.72 -12.58 -1.50
N GLU A 60 2.03 -13.72 -1.60
CA GLU A 60 2.48 -14.84 -2.41
C GLU A 60 2.63 -14.46 -3.88
N LEU A 61 1.67 -13.72 -4.42
CA LEU A 61 1.74 -13.26 -5.81
C LEU A 61 2.92 -12.33 -6.05
N ILE A 62 3.20 -11.39 -5.13
CA ILE A 62 4.35 -10.48 -5.23
C ILE A 62 5.65 -11.27 -5.16
N ASN A 63 5.81 -12.14 -4.15
CA ASN A 63 7.05 -12.87 -3.87
C ASN A 63 7.34 -13.99 -4.88
N SER A 64 6.38 -14.34 -5.73
CA SER A 64 6.54 -15.37 -6.76
C SER A 64 6.45 -14.78 -8.16
N THR A 65 5.24 -14.59 -8.65
CA THR A 65 4.98 -14.23 -10.04
C THR A 65 5.40 -12.82 -10.39
N LEU A 66 5.00 -11.82 -9.56
CA LEU A 66 5.28 -10.41 -9.89
C LEU A 66 6.76 -10.10 -9.79
N GLN A 67 7.46 -10.63 -8.78
CA GLN A 67 8.90 -10.52 -8.66
C GLN A 67 9.60 -10.98 -9.94
N GLN A 68 9.25 -12.17 -10.45
CA GLN A 68 9.86 -12.73 -11.65
C GLN A 68 9.63 -11.87 -12.91
N LEU A 69 8.48 -11.19 -12.98
CA LEU A 69 8.15 -10.33 -14.12
C LEU A 69 8.98 -9.04 -14.14
N VAL A 70 9.39 -8.52 -12.97
CA VAL A 70 10.02 -7.21 -12.88
C VAL A 70 11.51 -7.25 -12.57
N LEU A 71 12.06 -8.38 -12.11
CA LEU A 71 13.50 -8.54 -11.89
C LEU A 71 14.30 -8.20 -13.15
N GLY A 72 15.33 -7.39 -13.00
CA GLY A 72 16.21 -6.92 -14.08
C GLY A 72 15.64 -5.79 -14.93
N MET A 73 14.38 -5.38 -14.76
CA MET A 73 13.83 -4.18 -15.41
C MET A 73 14.45 -2.90 -14.81
N ASP A 74 14.41 -1.82 -15.56
CA ASP A 74 14.88 -0.52 -15.06
C ASP A 74 13.83 0.09 -14.13
N ALA A 75 14.17 0.24 -12.84
CA ALA A 75 13.27 0.79 -11.83
C ALA A 75 12.84 2.25 -12.08
N ARG A 76 13.48 2.94 -13.02
CA ARG A 76 13.10 4.30 -13.44
C ARG A 76 11.95 4.32 -14.45
N ASP A 77 11.74 3.22 -15.15
CA ASP A 77 10.67 3.08 -16.16
C ASP A 77 9.42 2.47 -15.54
N ILE A 78 8.73 3.28 -14.73
CA ILE A 78 7.53 2.88 -14.01
C ILE A 78 6.45 2.40 -14.98
N ASP A 79 6.26 3.10 -16.10
CA ASP A 79 5.24 2.77 -17.10
C ASP A 79 5.50 1.42 -17.77
N ALA A 80 6.75 1.11 -18.11
CA ALA A 80 7.10 -0.19 -18.69
C ALA A 80 6.86 -1.34 -17.67
N ILE A 81 7.23 -1.15 -16.41
CA ILE A 81 7.00 -2.14 -15.36
C ILE A 81 5.50 -2.34 -15.14
N TRP A 82 4.75 -1.25 -14.97
CA TRP A 82 3.30 -1.30 -14.79
C TRP A 82 2.60 -2.04 -15.94
N ASN A 83 2.92 -1.66 -17.20
CA ASN A 83 2.34 -2.30 -18.39
C ASN A 83 2.71 -3.77 -18.50
N THR A 84 3.94 -4.15 -18.17
CA THR A 84 4.39 -5.55 -18.21
C THR A 84 3.58 -6.39 -17.22
N VAL A 85 3.50 -5.96 -15.95
CA VAL A 85 2.76 -6.67 -14.91
C VAL A 85 1.27 -6.74 -15.28
N TYR A 86 0.66 -5.61 -15.66
CA TYR A 86 -0.76 -5.55 -16.02
C TYR A 86 -1.10 -6.50 -17.17
N ARG A 87 -0.35 -6.46 -18.27
CA ARG A 87 -0.61 -7.30 -19.46
C ARG A 87 -0.40 -8.78 -19.16
N MET A 88 0.66 -9.13 -18.45
CA MET A 88 0.95 -10.52 -18.11
C MET A 88 -0.08 -11.11 -17.14
N GLN A 89 -0.52 -10.34 -16.15
CA GLN A 89 -1.58 -10.78 -15.24
C GLN A 89 -2.94 -10.90 -15.96
N LEU A 90 -3.31 -9.91 -16.77
CA LEU A 90 -4.56 -9.95 -17.52
C LEU A 90 -4.61 -11.15 -18.48
N ALA A 91 -3.51 -11.45 -19.17
CA ALA A 91 -3.45 -12.54 -20.15
C ALA A 91 -3.48 -13.93 -19.52
N ASN A 92 -2.86 -14.11 -18.34
CA ASN A 92 -2.63 -15.44 -17.75
C ASN A 92 -3.62 -15.79 -16.62
N HIS A 93 -3.99 -14.82 -15.79
CA HIS A 93 -4.74 -15.07 -14.54
C HIS A 93 -5.94 -14.13 -14.36
N GLY A 94 -6.12 -13.17 -15.24
CA GLY A 94 -7.09 -12.10 -15.08
C GLY A 94 -6.63 -11.03 -14.05
N ALA A 95 -7.18 -9.84 -14.16
CA ALA A 95 -6.89 -8.72 -13.24
C ALA A 95 -7.79 -8.79 -11.99
N GLY A 96 -7.66 -9.86 -11.20
CA GLY A 96 -8.37 -10.00 -9.93
C GLY A 96 -7.81 -9.09 -8.82
N ALA A 97 -8.50 -9.07 -7.67
CA ALA A 97 -8.13 -8.21 -6.55
C ALA A 97 -6.67 -8.42 -6.07
N ALA A 98 -6.18 -9.66 -6.02
CA ALA A 98 -4.81 -9.94 -5.59
C ALA A 98 -3.77 -9.35 -6.55
N ALA A 99 -4.01 -9.43 -7.87
CA ALA A 99 -3.13 -8.86 -8.89
C ALA A 99 -3.12 -7.32 -8.84
N ALA A 100 -4.28 -6.69 -8.69
CA ALA A 100 -4.40 -5.24 -8.57
C ALA A 100 -3.72 -4.73 -7.29
N ILE A 101 -3.91 -5.40 -6.17
CA ILE A 101 -3.26 -5.08 -4.88
C ILE A 101 -1.74 -5.24 -4.99
N GLY A 102 -1.26 -6.33 -5.58
CA GLY A 102 0.17 -6.56 -5.77
C GLY A 102 0.82 -5.53 -6.68
N LEU A 103 0.20 -5.21 -7.81
CA LEU A 103 0.67 -4.18 -8.74
C LEU A 103 0.70 -2.80 -8.07
N SER A 104 -0.35 -2.44 -7.31
CA SER A 104 -0.40 -1.18 -6.56
C SER A 104 0.78 -1.06 -5.58
N GLY A 105 1.11 -2.13 -4.84
CA GLY A 105 2.25 -2.13 -3.93
C GLY A 105 3.57 -1.89 -4.65
N ILE A 106 3.80 -2.55 -5.79
CA ILE A 106 4.99 -2.35 -6.62
C ILE A 106 5.05 -0.92 -7.16
N ASP A 107 3.96 -0.39 -7.67
CA ASP A 107 3.87 0.96 -8.20
C ASP A 107 4.27 2.01 -7.14
N MET A 108 3.72 1.91 -5.94
CA MET A 108 4.09 2.80 -4.83
C MET A 108 5.59 2.76 -4.51
N VAL A 109 6.21 1.57 -4.54
CA VAL A 109 7.65 1.43 -4.32
C VAL A 109 8.46 2.12 -5.40
N LEU A 110 8.06 2.01 -6.66
CA LEU A 110 8.77 2.63 -7.79
C LEU A 110 8.70 4.17 -7.70
N TRP A 111 7.58 4.72 -7.28
CA TRP A 111 7.45 6.15 -7.02
C TRP A 111 8.28 6.60 -5.82
N ASP A 112 8.43 5.79 -4.77
CA ASP A 112 9.35 6.06 -3.64
C ASP A 112 10.82 6.07 -4.10
N ILE A 113 11.22 5.09 -4.92
CA ILE A 113 12.54 5.05 -5.55
C ILE A 113 12.80 6.32 -6.37
N ARG A 114 11.83 6.72 -7.18
CA ARG A 114 11.94 7.93 -8.01
C ARG A 114 12.07 9.18 -7.15
N GLY A 115 11.30 9.28 -6.07
CA GLY A 115 11.41 10.37 -5.09
C GLY A 115 12.80 10.46 -4.48
N LYS A 116 13.38 9.34 -4.08
CA LYS A 116 14.73 9.23 -3.53
C LYS A 116 15.81 9.62 -4.54
N LEU A 117 15.66 9.19 -5.79
CA LEU A 117 16.58 9.55 -6.89
C LEU A 117 16.57 11.04 -7.19
N GLU A 118 15.40 11.67 -7.25
CA GLU A 118 15.27 13.08 -7.58
C GLU A 118 15.38 14.01 -6.35
N GLY A 119 15.45 13.45 -5.14
CA GLY A 119 15.46 14.23 -3.90
C GLY A 119 14.18 15.07 -3.72
N LYS A 120 13.04 14.58 -4.22
CA LYS A 120 11.76 15.28 -4.23
C LYS A 120 10.65 14.48 -3.59
N PRO A 121 9.71 15.13 -2.88
CA PRO A 121 8.51 14.45 -2.42
C PRO A 121 7.58 14.12 -3.60
N LEU A 122 6.76 13.07 -3.42
CA LEU A 122 5.85 12.57 -4.46
C LEU A 122 4.93 13.67 -5.03
N CYS A 123 4.42 14.56 -4.17
CA CYS A 123 3.57 15.66 -4.64
C CYS A 123 4.26 16.57 -5.65
N ALA A 124 5.57 16.83 -5.49
CA ALA A 124 6.35 17.62 -6.44
C ALA A 124 6.62 16.85 -7.75
N LEU A 125 6.86 15.53 -7.66
CA LEU A 125 7.01 14.67 -8.84
C LEU A 125 5.74 14.63 -9.71
N LEU A 126 4.58 14.69 -9.05
CA LEU A 126 3.27 14.71 -9.70
C LEU A 126 2.81 16.12 -10.11
N GLY A 127 3.71 17.12 -10.09
CA GLY A 127 3.43 18.48 -10.55
C GLY A 127 2.62 19.34 -9.58
N SER A 128 2.49 18.92 -8.32
CA SER A 128 1.80 19.68 -7.28
C SER A 128 2.79 20.44 -6.39
N SER A 129 2.30 21.47 -5.71
CA SER A 129 3.02 22.17 -4.63
C SER A 129 2.35 21.89 -3.30
N SER A 130 3.11 22.09 -2.21
CA SER A 130 2.54 22.01 -0.86
C SER A 130 1.42 23.03 -0.70
N ARG A 131 0.23 22.56 -0.31
CA ARG A 131 -0.95 23.40 -0.07
C ARG A 131 -1.77 22.86 1.09
N ARG A 132 -2.55 23.71 1.74
CA ARG A 132 -3.56 23.27 2.71
C ARG A 132 -4.67 22.50 1.99
N ILE A 133 -4.99 21.32 2.48
CA ILE A 133 -6.10 20.50 2.01
C ILE A 133 -7.07 20.37 3.18
N PRO A 134 -8.37 20.66 2.99
CA PRO A 134 -9.36 20.39 4.01
C PRO A 134 -9.35 18.91 4.38
N ALA A 135 -9.32 18.63 5.67
CA ALA A 135 -9.39 17.27 6.20
C ALA A 135 -10.72 17.04 6.89
N TYR A 136 -11.14 15.80 6.97
CA TYR A 136 -12.28 15.39 7.78
C TYR A 136 -11.86 14.28 8.73
N ALA A 137 -12.51 14.18 9.88
CA ALA A 137 -12.25 13.16 10.87
C ALA A 137 -13.00 11.86 10.50
N GLY A 138 -12.38 11.05 9.65
CA GLY A 138 -12.99 9.81 9.13
C GLY A 138 -13.02 8.63 10.11
N GLY A 139 -12.52 8.79 11.34
CA GLY A 139 -12.51 7.77 12.38
C GLY A 139 -13.58 7.95 13.46
N VAL A 140 -14.25 9.10 13.47
CA VAL A 140 -15.31 9.41 14.43
C VAL A 140 -16.53 8.55 14.10
N ALA A 141 -17.18 7.99 15.13
CA ALA A 141 -18.35 7.12 15.00
C ALA A 141 -18.08 5.84 14.17
N PHE A 142 -16.86 5.32 14.20
CA PHE A 142 -16.51 4.11 13.48
C PHE A 142 -16.85 2.88 14.32
N GLY A 143 -18.03 2.33 14.08
CA GLY A 143 -18.54 1.14 14.78
C GLY A 143 -19.79 1.41 15.61
N TYR A 144 -20.23 0.34 16.29
CA TYR A 144 -21.36 0.42 17.22
C TYR A 144 -20.85 0.86 18.60
N GLN A 145 -21.29 2.01 19.05
CA GLN A 145 -21.00 2.57 20.37
C GLN A 145 -22.24 3.26 20.92
N ASP A 146 -22.26 3.52 22.22
CA ASP A 146 -23.39 4.22 22.82
C ASP A 146 -23.37 5.72 22.51
N LEU A 147 -24.53 6.37 22.66
CA LEU A 147 -24.68 7.79 22.31
C LEU A 147 -23.76 8.74 23.10
N PRO A 148 -23.54 8.56 24.40
CA PRO A 148 -22.58 9.38 25.15
C PRO A 148 -21.13 9.28 24.64
N GLU A 149 -20.66 8.08 24.31
CA GLU A 149 -19.33 7.87 23.74
C GLU A 149 -19.20 8.54 22.37
N LEU A 150 -20.20 8.36 21.52
CA LEU A 150 -20.26 9.01 20.20
C LEU A 150 -20.19 10.54 20.28
N LEU A 151 -20.96 11.14 21.17
CA LEU A 151 -20.97 12.60 21.35
C LEU A 151 -19.61 13.10 21.86
N ASN A 152 -18.97 12.39 22.78
CA ASN A 152 -17.64 12.72 23.27
C ASN A 152 -16.56 12.64 22.16
N GLU A 153 -16.62 11.64 21.29
CA GLU A 153 -15.70 11.56 20.14
C GLU A 153 -15.89 12.70 19.15
N ILE A 154 -17.13 13.13 18.91
CA ILE A 154 -17.46 14.27 18.04
C ILE A 154 -16.88 15.56 18.63
N ASP A 155 -17.07 15.79 19.92
CA ASP A 155 -16.55 16.98 20.61
C ASP A 155 -15.02 17.04 20.62
N LEU A 156 -14.35 15.90 20.66
CA LEU A 156 -12.88 15.82 20.58
C LEU A 156 -12.34 16.05 19.16
N ALA A 157 -13.18 15.88 18.15
CA ALA A 157 -12.79 16.04 16.74
C ALA A 157 -13.03 17.45 16.17
N LEU A 158 -13.80 18.28 16.88
CA LEU A 158 -14.11 19.68 16.53
C LEU A 158 -13.12 20.65 17.15
#